data_1ee71367b5537882f46d143f0fc438cc
#
_entry.id   1ee71367b5537882f46d143f0fc438cc
#
_cell.length_a   1.000
_cell.length_b   1.000
_cell.length_c   1.000
_cell.angle_alpha   90.00
_cell.angle_beta   90.00
_cell.angle_gamma   90.00
#
_symmetry.space_group_name_H-M   'P 1'
#
loop_
_entity.id
_entity.type
_entity.pdbx_description
1 polymer ?
#
loop_
_entity_poly.entity_id
_entity_poly.type
_entity_poly.pdbx_seq_one_letter_code
_entity_poly.pdbx_strand_id
1 'polypeptide(L)'
;FCYIAEQRMKNLMKELNIMDKFEFKLLSFELDPNSPKERKLNIVENLSKKYRISIEQAKQNVNHINQLGKAEGIDFKYDTCRGGNTFKAHRLVKYIEKKGNYEKTEKIINLLYDTYFTKNLLISDENVLIDLGIKVGFTKEELEKFLATDELSNEVRQDEEYGYSEGVHGVPYFIINKEVINGAAPKEEMKEVLLRALNNNGEKKNDGHPEGVVCDETGCHFKKK
;
A
#
# COMPACT_ATOMS: atom_id res chain seq x y z
N PHE A 1 9.38 2.05 -0.99
CA PHE A 1 9.60 1.14 0.16
C PHE A 1 8.38 0.24 0.44
N CYS A 2 7.11 0.70 0.23
CA CYS A 2 5.92 -0.14 0.46
C CYS A 2 5.95 -1.42 -0.38
N TYR A 3 6.24 -1.32 -1.67
CA TYR A 3 6.33 -2.48 -2.56
C TYR A 3 7.42 -3.46 -2.12
N ILE A 4 8.61 -2.93 -1.75
CA ILE A 4 9.73 -3.75 -1.24
C ILE A 4 9.33 -4.50 0.04
N ALA A 5 8.73 -3.78 0.99
CA ALA A 5 8.35 -4.37 2.28
C ALA A 5 7.22 -5.39 2.16
N GLU A 6 6.23 -5.12 1.32
CA GLU A 6 5.14 -6.05 1.04
C GLU A 6 5.67 -7.33 0.36
N GLN A 7 6.52 -7.18 -0.65
CA GLN A 7 7.12 -8.32 -1.33
C GLN A 7 8.01 -9.14 -0.38
N ARG A 8 8.82 -8.47 0.45
CA ARG A 8 9.63 -9.12 1.50
C ARG A 8 8.77 -9.91 2.47
N MET A 9 7.67 -9.32 2.95
CA MET A 9 6.73 -9.98 3.84
C MET A 9 6.13 -11.22 3.19
N LYS A 10 5.65 -11.11 1.95
CA LYS A 10 5.08 -12.23 1.20
C LYS A 10 6.10 -13.35 0.93
N ASN A 11 7.33 -12.98 0.55
CA ASN A 11 8.40 -13.96 0.35
C ASN A 11 8.70 -14.72 1.65
N LEU A 12 8.82 -13.99 2.76
CA LEU A 12 9.06 -14.58 4.08
C LEU A 12 7.94 -15.51 4.52
N MET A 13 6.67 -15.10 4.34
CA MET A 13 5.52 -15.94 4.69
C MET A 13 5.45 -17.21 3.85
N LYS A 14 5.84 -17.15 2.56
CA LYS A 14 5.98 -18.34 1.71
C LYS A 14 7.09 -19.27 2.21
N GLU A 15 8.27 -18.73 2.54
CA GLU A 15 9.40 -19.51 3.07
C GLU A 15 9.05 -20.21 4.40
N LEU A 16 8.27 -19.56 5.24
CA LEU A 16 7.80 -20.12 6.51
C LEU A 16 6.57 -21.03 6.36
N ASN A 17 5.98 -21.11 5.18
CA ASN A 17 4.75 -21.84 4.89
C ASN A 17 3.56 -21.41 5.78
N ILE A 18 3.38 -20.08 5.93
CA ILE A 18 2.36 -19.47 6.80
C ILE A 18 1.44 -18.50 6.07
N MET A 19 1.41 -18.52 4.74
CA MET A 19 0.57 -17.63 3.93
C MET A 19 -0.93 -17.74 4.27
N ASP A 20 -1.37 -18.94 4.60
CA ASP A 20 -2.75 -19.28 4.99
C ASP A 20 -3.13 -18.86 6.41
N LYS A 21 -2.18 -18.38 7.19
CA LYS A 21 -2.38 -17.95 8.59
C LYS A 21 -2.67 -16.45 8.73
N PHE A 22 -2.50 -15.69 7.66
CA PHE A 22 -2.65 -14.24 7.67
C PHE A 22 -3.49 -13.77 6.49
N GLU A 23 -4.31 -12.77 6.74
CA GLU A 23 -5.04 -12.02 5.73
C GLU A 23 -4.45 -10.60 5.66
N PHE A 24 -4.15 -10.14 4.44
CA PHE A 24 -3.68 -8.79 4.21
C PHE A 24 -4.87 -7.86 3.95
N LYS A 25 -5.01 -6.84 4.78
CA LYS A 25 -5.88 -5.70 4.50
C LYS A 25 -5.00 -4.49 4.21
N LEU A 26 -5.10 -3.94 3.00
CA LEU A 26 -4.38 -2.73 2.65
C LEU A 26 -5.26 -1.50 2.89
N LEU A 27 -4.65 -0.51 3.55
CA LEU A 27 -5.27 0.79 3.79
C LEU A 27 -4.60 1.85 2.91
N SER A 28 -5.38 2.81 2.48
CA SER A 28 -4.91 3.94 1.68
C SER A 28 -4.13 4.91 2.55
N PHE A 29 -3.00 5.43 2.03
CA PHE A 29 -2.22 6.47 2.67
C PHE A 29 -1.48 7.32 1.63
N GLU A 30 -1.89 8.57 1.44
CA GLU A 30 -1.21 9.49 0.54
C GLU A 30 0.02 10.11 1.21
N LEU A 31 1.20 9.97 0.60
CA LEU A 31 2.44 10.61 1.08
C LEU A 31 2.48 12.13 0.84
N ASP A 32 1.67 12.61 -0.09
CA ASP A 32 1.57 14.03 -0.45
C ASP A 32 0.21 14.30 -1.11
N PRO A 33 -0.85 14.58 -0.32
CA PRO A 33 -2.19 14.85 -0.83
C PRO A 33 -2.25 16.07 -1.78
N ASN A 34 -1.28 16.99 -1.64
CA ASN A 34 -1.19 18.19 -2.46
C ASN A 34 -0.29 18.01 -3.71
N SER A 35 0.13 16.78 -3.99
CA SER A 35 0.93 16.50 -5.18
C SER A 35 0.19 16.90 -6.45
N PRO A 36 0.83 17.56 -7.43
CA PRO A 36 0.21 17.84 -8.72
C PRO A 36 -0.08 16.53 -9.48
N LYS A 37 -0.94 16.59 -10.50
CA LYS A 37 -1.25 15.45 -11.36
C LYS A 37 0.04 14.78 -11.86
N GLU A 38 1.02 15.57 -12.30
CA GLU A 38 2.35 15.11 -12.66
C GLU A 38 3.40 16.08 -12.12
N ARG A 39 4.45 15.55 -11.49
CA ARG A 39 5.58 16.34 -11.00
C ARG A 39 6.52 16.68 -12.16
N LYS A 40 6.95 17.94 -12.22
CA LYS A 40 7.89 18.41 -13.25
C LYS A 40 9.33 17.90 -13.05
N LEU A 41 9.71 17.69 -11.79
CA LEU A 41 11.03 17.21 -11.42
C LEU A 41 11.06 15.67 -11.48
N ASN A 42 12.15 15.12 -12.01
CA ASN A 42 12.39 13.68 -11.91
C ASN A 42 12.66 13.26 -10.45
N ILE A 43 12.71 11.96 -10.19
CA ILE A 43 12.87 11.43 -8.82
C ILE A 43 14.16 11.92 -8.16
N VAL A 44 15.27 11.94 -8.88
CA VAL A 44 16.58 12.39 -8.37
C VAL A 44 16.54 13.86 -7.96
N GLU A 45 16.03 14.73 -8.82
CA GLU A 45 15.87 16.15 -8.54
C GLU A 45 14.91 16.40 -7.37
N ASN A 46 13.83 15.63 -7.32
CA ASN A 46 12.84 15.71 -6.23
C ASN A 46 13.45 15.33 -4.87
N LEU A 47 14.21 14.22 -4.83
CA LEU A 47 14.90 13.78 -3.62
C LEU A 47 15.96 14.79 -3.17
N SER A 48 16.78 15.27 -4.13
CA SER A 48 17.79 16.30 -3.86
C SER A 48 17.15 17.54 -3.20
N LYS A 49 16.06 18.04 -3.78
CA LYS A 49 15.34 19.21 -3.26
C LYS A 49 14.65 18.94 -1.92
N LYS A 50 13.94 17.82 -1.80
CA LYS A 50 13.18 17.46 -0.58
C LYS A 50 14.08 17.27 0.63
N TYR A 51 15.21 16.58 0.46
CA TYR A 51 16.13 16.24 1.53
C TYR A 51 17.35 17.17 1.63
N ARG A 52 17.44 18.19 0.76
CA ARG A 52 18.56 19.14 0.71
C ARG A 52 19.92 18.43 0.58
N ILE A 53 19.99 17.42 -0.26
CA ILE A 53 21.18 16.63 -0.56
C ILE A 53 21.66 16.91 -1.99
N SER A 54 22.94 16.58 -2.29
CA SER A 54 23.45 16.72 -3.65
C SER A 54 22.74 15.78 -4.63
N ILE A 55 22.78 16.13 -5.91
CA ILE A 55 22.26 15.27 -7.00
C ILE A 55 22.95 13.89 -6.97
N GLU A 56 24.24 13.86 -6.68
CA GLU A 56 25.02 12.62 -6.61
C GLU A 56 24.55 11.73 -5.45
N GLN A 57 24.33 12.30 -4.27
CA GLN A 57 23.72 11.57 -3.15
C GLN A 57 22.32 11.09 -3.46
N ALA A 58 21.51 11.89 -4.14
CA ALA A 58 20.17 11.48 -4.55
C ALA A 58 20.20 10.29 -5.52
N LYS A 59 21.15 10.26 -6.50
CA LYS A 59 21.38 9.12 -7.38
C LYS A 59 21.81 7.87 -6.60
N GLN A 60 22.71 8.00 -5.65
CA GLN A 60 23.13 6.88 -4.80
C GLN A 60 21.96 6.30 -4.01
N ASN A 61 21.09 7.16 -3.45
CA ASN A 61 19.87 6.72 -2.76
C ASN A 61 18.92 5.98 -3.69
N VAL A 62 18.71 6.48 -4.92
CA VAL A 62 17.88 5.82 -5.93
C VAL A 62 18.46 4.44 -6.31
N ASN A 63 19.78 4.37 -6.55
CA ASN A 63 20.46 3.10 -6.84
C ASN A 63 20.34 2.10 -5.69
N HIS A 64 20.44 2.57 -4.46
CA HIS A 64 20.24 1.72 -3.27
C HIS A 64 18.82 1.15 -3.23
N ILE A 65 17.79 1.97 -3.49
CA ILE A 65 16.39 1.52 -3.55
C ILE A 65 16.20 0.47 -4.66
N ASN A 66 16.80 0.68 -5.84
CA ASN A 66 16.75 -0.28 -6.94
C ASN A 66 17.38 -1.63 -6.54
N GLN A 67 18.51 -1.59 -5.82
CA GLN A 67 19.17 -2.81 -5.30
C GLN A 67 18.30 -3.54 -4.27
N LEU A 68 17.65 -2.81 -3.35
CA LEU A 68 16.73 -3.39 -2.37
C LEU A 68 15.54 -4.06 -3.07
N GLY A 69 14.97 -3.43 -4.10
CA GLY A 69 13.90 -4.02 -4.90
C GLY A 69 14.34 -5.28 -5.62
N LYS A 70 15.53 -5.27 -6.23
CA LYS A 70 16.11 -6.43 -6.90
C LYS A 70 16.31 -7.62 -5.96
N ALA A 71 16.69 -7.38 -4.72
CA ALA A 71 16.83 -8.42 -3.70
C ALA A 71 15.50 -9.13 -3.36
N GLU A 72 14.37 -8.44 -3.55
CA GLU A 72 13.03 -9.01 -3.37
C GLU A 72 12.40 -9.51 -4.68
N GLY A 73 13.15 -9.54 -5.78
CA GLY A 73 12.67 -10.01 -7.10
C GLY A 73 11.91 -8.96 -7.90
N ILE A 74 12.02 -7.67 -7.56
CA ILE A 74 11.33 -6.57 -8.24
C ILE A 74 12.30 -5.91 -9.25
N ASP A 75 11.85 -5.76 -10.51
CA ASP A 75 12.55 -4.97 -11.53
C ASP A 75 12.27 -3.47 -11.32
N PHE A 76 12.91 -2.89 -10.31
CA PHE A 76 12.76 -1.49 -9.95
C PHE A 76 13.52 -0.58 -10.93
N LYS A 77 12.83 0.40 -11.50
CA LYS A 77 13.38 1.47 -12.35
C LYS A 77 13.02 2.81 -11.73
N TYR A 78 13.43 3.01 -10.48
CA TYR A 78 12.98 4.14 -9.67
C TYR A 78 13.51 5.49 -10.18
N ASP A 79 14.65 5.51 -10.83
CA ASP A 79 15.26 6.69 -11.44
C ASP A 79 14.38 7.36 -12.52
N THR A 80 13.58 6.58 -13.22
CA THR A 80 12.70 7.05 -14.32
C THR A 80 11.21 7.11 -13.93
N CYS A 81 10.86 6.84 -12.67
CA CYS A 81 9.47 6.94 -12.19
C CYS A 81 8.90 8.35 -12.38
N ARG A 82 7.65 8.41 -12.85
CA ARG A 82 6.87 9.64 -13.01
C ARG A 82 6.00 9.86 -11.78
N GLY A 83 6.44 10.79 -10.92
CA GLY A 83 5.70 11.13 -9.70
C GLY A 83 4.47 11.98 -10.00
N GLY A 84 3.42 11.77 -9.21
CA GLY A 84 2.17 12.53 -9.33
C GLY A 84 1.24 12.26 -8.16
N ASN A 85 0.02 12.82 -8.23
CA ASN A 85 -1.03 12.57 -7.24
C ASN A 85 -1.51 11.11 -7.31
N THR A 86 -1.72 10.48 -6.18
CA THR A 86 -2.11 9.06 -6.08
C THR A 86 -3.56 8.84 -5.65
N PHE A 87 -4.33 9.90 -5.40
CA PHE A 87 -5.67 9.81 -4.84
C PHE A 87 -6.63 8.96 -5.68
N LYS A 88 -6.64 9.17 -7.01
CA LYS A 88 -7.49 8.38 -7.91
C LYS A 88 -7.09 6.90 -7.95
N ALA A 89 -5.79 6.60 -7.83
CA ALA A 89 -5.31 5.22 -7.73
C ALA A 89 -5.80 4.55 -6.42
N HIS A 90 -5.74 5.25 -5.28
CA HIS A 90 -6.30 4.76 -4.02
C HIS A 90 -7.80 4.52 -4.12
N ARG A 91 -8.56 5.46 -4.71
CA ARG A 91 -10.00 5.28 -4.95
C ARG A 91 -10.29 4.06 -5.83
N LEU A 92 -9.49 3.83 -6.88
CA LEU A 92 -9.65 2.66 -7.75
C LEU A 92 -9.42 1.35 -6.96
N VAL A 93 -8.41 1.30 -6.09
CA VAL A 93 -8.20 0.13 -5.21
C VAL A 93 -9.45 -0.11 -4.35
N LYS A 94 -9.99 0.93 -3.69
CA LYS A 94 -11.22 0.83 -2.90
C LYS A 94 -12.43 0.38 -3.72
N TYR A 95 -12.55 0.85 -4.97
CA TYR A 95 -13.62 0.43 -5.87
C TYR A 95 -13.55 -1.06 -6.20
N ILE A 96 -12.34 -1.55 -6.49
CA ILE A 96 -12.11 -2.96 -6.79
C ILE A 96 -12.27 -3.83 -5.55
N GLU A 97 -11.86 -3.35 -4.37
CA GLU A 97 -12.10 -4.01 -3.08
C GLU A 97 -13.60 -4.19 -2.81
N LYS A 98 -14.40 -3.12 -3.01
CA LYS A 98 -15.85 -3.12 -2.77
C LYS A 98 -16.64 -3.95 -3.77
N LYS A 99 -16.25 -3.97 -5.04
CA LYS A 99 -16.99 -4.61 -6.15
C LYS A 99 -16.44 -5.97 -6.55
N GLY A 100 -15.22 -6.27 -6.19
CA GLY A 100 -14.50 -7.48 -6.56
C GLY A 100 -14.35 -8.45 -5.39
N ASN A 101 -13.16 -8.98 -5.28
CA ASN A 101 -12.75 -9.87 -4.21
C ASN A 101 -11.28 -9.60 -3.86
N TYR A 102 -10.77 -10.29 -2.84
CA TYR A 102 -9.40 -10.17 -2.37
C TYR A 102 -8.37 -10.37 -3.51
N GLU A 103 -8.55 -11.38 -4.36
CA GLU A 103 -7.64 -11.68 -5.47
C GLU A 103 -7.55 -10.52 -6.47
N LYS A 104 -8.69 -9.91 -6.84
CA LYS A 104 -8.72 -8.74 -7.72
C LYS A 104 -8.06 -7.53 -7.07
N THR A 105 -8.27 -7.33 -5.77
CA THR A 105 -7.66 -6.24 -5.00
C THR A 105 -6.14 -6.41 -4.93
N GLU A 106 -5.65 -7.58 -4.62
CA GLU A 106 -4.21 -7.87 -4.65
C GLU A 106 -3.62 -7.66 -6.05
N LYS A 107 -4.31 -8.13 -7.08
CA LYS A 107 -3.88 -7.98 -8.47
C LYS A 107 -3.79 -6.52 -8.91
N ILE A 108 -4.76 -5.66 -8.58
CA ILE A 108 -4.70 -4.25 -8.96
C ILE A 108 -3.57 -3.52 -8.23
N ILE A 109 -3.30 -3.82 -6.97
CA ILE A 109 -2.21 -3.24 -6.21
C ILE A 109 -0.86 -3.60 -6.84
N ASN A 110 -0.65 -4.88 -7.17
CA ASN A 110 0.56 -5.33 -7.85
C ASN A 110 0.72 -4.68 -9.23
N LEU A 111 -0.38 -4.53 -9.98
CA LEU A 111 -0.36 -3.83 -11.28
C LEU A 111 -0.03 -2.33 -11.13
N LEU A 112 -0.52 -1.65 -10.11
CA LEU A 112 -0.19 -0.26 -9.81
C LEU A 112 1.29 -0.11 -9.47
N TYR A 113 1.85 -0.97 -8.64
CA TYR A 113 3.27 -0.99 -8.32
C TYR A 113 4.14 -1.23 -9.57
N ASP A 114 3.83 -2.25 -10.36
CA ASP A 114 4.55 -2.55 -11.61
C ASP A 114 4.46 -1.39 -12.61
N THR A 115 3.27 -0.80 -12.73
CA THR A 115 3.02 0.35 -13.62
C THR A 115 3.85 1.56 -13.21
N TYR A 116 3.94 1.85 -11.92
CA TYR A 116 4.67 3.00 -11.41
C TYR A 116 6.18 2.76 -11.38
N PHE A 117 6.64 1.62 -10.81
CA PHE A 117 8.05 1.40 -10.51
C PHE A 117 8.83 0.69 -11.62
N THR A 118 8.17 -0.05 -12.51
CA THR A 118 8.82 -0.82 -13.59
C THR A 118 8.52 -0.24 -14.96
N LYS A 119 7.24 0.08 -15.24
CA LYS A 119 6.82 0.63 -16.54
C LYS A 119 6.90 2.15 -16.61
N ASN A 120 7.00 2.80 -15.46
CA ASN A 120 7.12 4.26 -15.32
C ASN A 120 5.98 5.04 -15.98
N LEU A 121 4.76 4.49 -15.95
CA LEU A 121 3.56 5.17 -16.38
C LEU A 121 2.98 6.02 -15.25
N LEU A 122 2.29 7.08 -15.63
CA LEU A 122 1.71 8.03 -14.68
C LEU A 122 0.40 7.48 -14.08
N ILE A 123 0.42 7.03 -12.83
CA ILE A 123 -0.76 6.46 -12.15
C ILE A 123 -1.82 7.49 -11.72
N SER A 124 -1.60 8.77 -11.98
CA SER A 124 -2.61 9.83 -11.90
C SER A 124 -3.36 10.04 -13.23
N ASP A 125 -2.96 9.34 -14.30
CA ASP A 125 -3.66 9.36 -15.58
C ASP A 125 -4.83 8.37 -15.56
N GLU A 126 -6.04 8.88 -15.80
CA GLU A 126 -7.26 8.06 -15.76
C GLU A 126 -7.25 6.95 -16.80
N ASN A 127 -6.68 7.19 -18.00
CA ASN A 127 -6.59 6.14 -19.01
C ASN A 127 -5.71 4.98 -18.52
N VAL A 128 -4.61 5.28 -17.83
CA VAL A 128 -3.75 4.24 -17.22
C VAL A 128 -4.55 3.48 -16.17
N LEU A 129 -5.30 4.16 -15.30
CA LEU A 129 -6.12 3.52 -14.26
C LEU A 129 -7.23 2.65 -14.86
N ILE A 130 -7.89 3.11 -15.93
CA ILE A 130 -8.90 2.35 -16.66
C ILE A 130 -8.29 1.07 -17.24
N ASP A 131 -7.15 1.17 -17.92
CA ASP A 131 -6.46 0.01 -18.49
C ASP A 131 -6.09 -1.03 -17.41
N LEU A 132 -5.69 -0.58 -16.23
CA LEU A 132 -5.39 -1.47 -15.11
C LEU A 132 -6.66 -2.12 -14.54
N GLY A 133 -7.75 -1.38 -14.42
CA GLY A 133 -9.05 -1.92 -13.97
C GLY A 133 -9.61 -2.95 -14.93
N ILE A 134 -9.46 -2.75 -16.25
CA ILE A 134 -9.84 -3.75 -17.27
C ILE A 134 -9.06 -5.05 -17.09
N LYS A 135 -7.77 -5.00 -16.77
CA LYS A 135 -6.94 -6.20 -16.55
C LYS A 135 -7.36 -7.02 -15.33
N VAL A 136 -8.13 -6.44 -14.41
CA VAL A 136 -8.70 -7.15 -13.26
C VAL A 136 -10.19 -7.47 -13.44
N GLY A 137 -10.71 -7.25 -14.66
CA GLY A 137 -12.02 -7.75 -15.07
C GLY A 137 -13.19 -6.79 -14.84
N PHE A 138 -12.94 -5.47 -14.88
CA PHE A 138 -13.97 -4.44 -14.91
C PHE A 138 -14.12 -3.90 -16.33
N THR A 139 -15.30 -3.37 -16.67
CA THR A 139 -15.52 -2.77 -18.00
C THR A 139 -14.99 -1.33 -18.05
N LYS A 140 -14.69 -0.88 -19.25
CA LYS A 140 -14.24 0.49 -19.49
C LYS A 140 -15.29 1.50 -19.02
N GLU A 141 -16.55 1.25 -19.37
CA GLU A 141 -17.68 2.10 -19.05
C GLU A 141 -17.91 2.26 -17.54
N GLU A 142 -17.78 1.16 -16.78
CA GLU A 142 -17.86 1.20 -15.31
C GLU A 142 -16.75 2.07 -14.71
N LEU A 143 -15.51 1.91 -15.19
CA LEU A 143 -14.36 2.63 -14.69
C LEU A 143 -14.38 4.11 -15.06
N GLU A 144 -14.77 4.46 -16.28
CA GLU A 144 -14.96 5.85 -16.70
C GLU A 144 -16.03 6.54 -15.86
N LYS A 145 -17.18 5.88 -15.66
CA LYS A 145 -18.25 6.40 -14.81
C LYS A 145 -17.79 6.60 -13.36
N PHE A 146 -17.09 5.64 -12.79
CA PHE A 146 -16.55 5.72 -11.43
C PHE A 146 -15.54 6.87 -11.29
N LEU A 147 -14.54 6.95 -12.19
CA LEU A 147 -13.47 7.95 -12.10
C LEU A 147 -13.96 9.38 -12.34
N ALA A 148 -15.09 9.56 -13.04
CA ALA A 148 -15.74 10.86 -13.24
C ALA A 148 -16.47 11.39 -11.99
N THR A 149 -16.65 10.60 -10.95
CA THR A 149 -17.29 10.96 -9.68
C THR A 149 -16.26 11.10 -8.55
N ASP A 150 -16.73 11.48 -7.35
CA ASP A 150 -15.95 11.45 -6.11
C ASP A 150 -16.26 10.21 -5.24
N GLU A 151 -16.88 9.18 -5.82
CA GLU A 151 -17.20 7.94 -5.11
C GLU A 151 -15.95 7.35 -4.44
N LEU A 152 -16.10 6.87 -3.20
CA LEU A 152 -15.06 6.28 -2.35
C LEU A 152 -13.93 7.26 -1.92
N SER A 153 -14.13 8.56 -2.09
CA SER A 153 -13.19 9.55 -1.56
C SER A 153 -13.17 9.54 -0.03
N ASN A 154 -14.34 9.39 0.60
CA ASN A 154 -14.44 9.34 2.05
C ASN A 154 -13.77 8.09 2.64
N GLU A 155 -13.89 6.95 1.96
CA GLU A 155 -13.27 5.69 2.38
C GLU A 155 -11.73 5.80 2.36
N VAL A 156 -11.15 6.49 1.37
CA VAL A 156 -9.72 6.78 1.36
C VAL A 156 -9.34 7.68 2.55
N ARG A 157 -10.11 8.72 2.83
CA ARG A 157 -9.84 9.63 3.97
C ARG A 157 -10.00 8.92 5.32
N GLN A 158 -10.97 8.03 5.46
CA GLN A 158 -11.15 7.21 6.66
C GLN A 158 -9.97 6.28 6.91
N ASP A 159 -9.40 5.66 5.87
CA ASP A 159 -8.18 4.87 6.00
C ASP A 159 -7.00 5.72 6.53
N GLU A 160 -6.83 6.93 6.00
CA GLU A 160 -5.78 7.86 6.42
C GLU A 160 -5.98 8.32 7.86
N GLU A 161 -7.21 8.70 8.23
CA GLU A 161 -7.58 9.09 9.59
C GLU A 161 -7.32 7.95 10.59
N TYR A 162 -7.71 6.72 10.22
CA TYR A 162 -7.39 5.55 11.01
C TYR A 162 -5.89 5.37 11.16
N GLY A 163 -5.13 5.44 10.06
CA GLY A 163 -3.68 5.38 10.11
C GLY A 163 -3.08 6.43 11.07
N TYR A 164 -3.50 7.68 10.98
CA TYR A 164 -3.04 8.72 11.91
C TYR A 164 -3.42 8.45 13.36
N SER A 165 -4.61 7.90 13.63
CA SER A 165 -5.03 7.52 14.98
C SER A 165 -4.19 6.40 15.58
N GLU A 166 -3.67 5.50 14.74
CA GLU A 166 -2.72 4.43 15.12
C GLU A 166 -1.25 4.90 15.16
N GLY A 167 -1.00 6.21 14.99
CA GLY A 167 0.34 6.81 15.05
C GLY A 167 1.16 6.62 13.78
N VAL A 168 0.54 6.31 12.65
CA VAL A 168 1.22 6.21 11.36
C VAL A 168 1.60 7.60 10.86
N HIS A 169 2.90 7.87 10.76
CA HIS A 169 3.45 9.11 10.20
C HIS A 169 4.17 8.88 8.86
N GLY A 170 4.18 7.66 8.38
CA GLY A 170 4.80 7.26 7.12
C GLY A 170 4.60 5.79 6.83
N VAL A 171 4.81 5.40 5.58
CA VAL A 171 4.60 4.03 5.11
C VAL A 171 5.87 3.50 4.44
N PRO A 172 6.09 2.17 4.41
CA PRO A 172 5.19 1.11 4.88
C PRO A 172 5.05 1.05 6.40
N TYR A 173 3.86 0.66 6.86
CA TYR A 173 3.55 0.45 8.26
C TYR A 173 2.63 -0.76 8.37
N PHE A 174 3.00 -1.75 9.18
CA PHE A 174 2.23 -2.98 9.34
C PHE A 174 1.73 -3.09 10.77
N ILE A 175 0.46 -3.42 10.91
CA ILE A 175 -0.15 -3.79 12.18
C ILE A 175 -0.52 -5.26 12.06
N ILE A 176 0.09 -6.11 12.88
CA ILE A 176 -0.11 -7.57 12.87
C ILE A 176 -0.55 -7.99 14.27
N ASN A 177 -1.85 -8.18 14.45
CA ASN A 177 -2.47 -8.28 15.79
C ASN A 177 -2.16 -6.99 16.60
N LYS A 178 -1.33 -7.07 17.63
CA LYS A 178 -0.91 -5.92 18.46
C LYS A 178 0.55 -5.51 18.20
N GLU A 179 1.23 -6.21 17.28
CA GLU A 179 2.61 -5.94 16.91
C GLU A 179 2.66 -4.93 15.78
N VAL A 180 3.68 -4.10 15.76
CA VAL A 180 3.89 -3.07 14.75
C VAL A 180 5.24 -3.25 14.08
N ILE A 181 5.27 -3.11 12.75
CA ILE A 181 6.49 -2.96 11.97
C ILE A 181 6.43 -1.62 11.26
N ASN A 182 7.37 -0.73 11.60
CA ASN A 182 7.47 0.59 11.00
C ASN A 182 8.59 0.63 9.96
N GLY A 183 8.26 0.96 8.73
CA GLY A 183 9.20 1.00 7.61
C GLY A 183 9.44 -0.36 6.96
N ALA A 184 10.38 -0.37 6.02
CA ALA A 184 10.82 -1.57 5.32
C ALA A 184 11.86 -2.33 6.18
N ALA A 185 11.40 -2.87 7.31
CA ALA A 185 12.23 -3.57 8.28
C ALA A 185 13.02 -4.73 7.65
N PRO A 186 14.17 -5.14 8.27
CA PRO A 186 14.92 -6.31 7.87
C PRO A 186 14.07 -7.59 7.95
N LYS A 187 14.41 -8.59 7.12
CA LYS A 187 13.70 -9.87 7.04
C LYS A 187 13.60 -10.58 8.40
N GLU A 188 14.66 -10.54 9.17
CA GLU A 188 14.77 -11.16 10.50
C GLU A 188 13.77 -10.53 11.48
N GLU A 189 13.68 -9.21 11.50
CA GLU A 189 12.73 -8.48 12.36
C GLU A 189 11.28 -8.82 11.97
N MET A 190 10.97 -8.79 10.66
CA MET A 190 9.65 -9.20 10.16
C MET A 190 9.30 -10.65 10.57
N LYS A 191 10.29 -11.56 10.50
CA LYS A 191 10.12 -12.96 10.89
C LYS A 191 9.76 -13.10 12.37
N GLU A 192 10.48 -12.39 13.24
CA GLU A 192 10.21 -12.43 14.68
C GLU A 192 8.80 -11.95 15.01
N VAL A 193 8.37 -10.84 14.37
CA VAL A 193 7.00 -10.31 14.54
C VAL A 193 5.94 -11.31 14.08
N LEU A 194 6.11 -11.89 12.90
CA LEU A 194 5.18 -12.91 12.39
C LEU A 194 5.08 -14.12 13.33
N LEU A 195 6.21 -14.63 13.83
CA LEU A 195 6.21 -15.78 14.75
C LEU A 195 5.57 -15.44 16.10
N ARG A 196 5.80 -14.23 16.65
CA ARG A 196 5.11 -13.79 17.87
C ARG A 196 3.60 -13.66 17.65
N ALA A 197 3.19 -13.10 16.51
CA ALA A 197 1.77 -12.96 16.16
C ALA A 197 1.06 -14.32 16.04
N LEU A 198 1.74 -15.33 15.51
CA LEU A 198 1.20 -16.71 15.44
C LEU A 198 1.07 -17.34 16.83
N ASN A 199 2.08 -17.17 17.68
CA ASN A 199 2.08 -17.74 19.03
C ASN A 199 0.99 -17.11 19.91
N ASN A 200 0.76 -15.81 19.78
CA ASN A 200 -0.27 -15.08 20.53
C ASN A 200 -1.69 -15.45 20.10
N ASN A 201 -1.91 -15.97 18.90
CA ASN A 201 -3.20 -16.52 18.46
C ASN A 201 -3.55 -17.87 19.14
N GLY A 202 -2.59 -18.56 19.76
CA GLY A 202 -2.80 -19.78 20.52
C GLY A 202 -3.37 -19.55 21.92
N GLU A 203 -3.23 -18.35 22.46
CA GLU A 203 -3.83 -17.96 23.73
C GLU A 203 -5.15 -17.20 23.47
N LYS A 204 -6.27 -17.92 23.36
CA LYS A 204 -7.60 -17.33 23.56
C LYS A 204 -7.70 -16.82 25.00
N LYS A 205 -7.12 -15.66 25.29
CA LYS A 205 -7.52 -14.86 26.44
C LYS A 205 -8.73 -14.02 26.02
N ASN A 206 -9.77 -14.28 26.73
CA ASN A 206 -10.95 -13.43 26.93
C ASN A 206 -10.47 -12.02 27.21
N ASP A 207 -10.48 -11.12 26.20
CA ASP A 207 -10.01 -9.77 26.47
C ASP A 207 -10.70 -8.73 25.66
N GLY A 208 -11.38 -7.96 26.45
CA GLY A 208 -11.88 -6.63 26.24
C GLY A 208 -11.51 -5.97 24.93
N HIS A 209 -12.44 -6.07 23.97
CA HIS A 209 -12.52 -5.05 22.96
C HIS A 209 -12.60 -3.69 23.66
N PRO A 210 -11.93 -2.64 23.16
CA PRO A 210 -12.21 -1.30 23.64
C PRO A 210 -13.73 -1.12 23.65
N GLU A 211 -14.29 -0.68 24.77
CA GLU A 211 -15.74 -0.53 24.90
C GLU A 211 -16.27 0.28 23.71
N GLY A 212 -17.06 -0.35 22.85
CA GLY A 212 -17.73 0.30 21.74
C GLY A 212 -17.60 -0.33 20.36
N VAL A 213 -16.76 -1.34 20.15
CA VAL A 213 -16.64 -2.02 18.85
C VAL A 213 -17.23 -3.43 18.94
N VAL A 214 -18.18 -3.75 18.07
CA VAL A 214 -18.72 -5.12 17.86
C VAL A 214 -18.35 -5.55 16.46
N CYS A 215 -17.68 -6.70 16.34
CA CYS A 215 -17.39 -7.32 15.06
C CYS A 215 -18.34 -8.49 14.82
N ASP A 216 -19.03 -8.52 13.69
CA ASP A 216 -19.86 -9.61 13.22
C ASP A 216 -19.47 -10.03 11.80
N GLU A 217 -20.21 -10.95 11.20
CA GLU A 217 -19.97 -11.48 9.86
C GLU A 217 -20.00 -10.40 8.75
N THR A 218 -20.41 -9.17 9.07
CA THR A 218 -20.50 -8.03 8.14
C THR A 218 -19.40 -6.99 8.36
N GLY A 219 -18.55 -7.13 9.41
CA GLY A 219 -17.44 -6.23 9.75
C GLY A 219 -17.47 -5.72 11.19
N CYS A 220 -16.52 -4.86 11.52
CA CYS A 220 -16.42 -4.22 12.83
C CYS A 220 -17.19 -2.88 12.83
N HIS A 221 -18.14 -2.71 13.75
CA HIS A 221 -19.00 -1.51 13.88
C HIS A 221 -18.90 -0.90 15.27
N PHE A 222 -18.94 0.44 15.36
CA PHE A 222 -19.08 1.11 16.65
C PHE A 222 -20.52 0.97 17.16
N LYS A 223 -20.69 0.56 18.43
CA LYS A 223 -21.99 0.64 19.09
C LYS A 223 -22.43 2.12 19.12
N LYS A 224 -23.50 2.45 18.42
CA LYS A 224 -24.22 3.71 18.66
C LYS A 224 -24.81 3.70 20.09
N LYS A 225 -24.49 4.74 20.87
CA LYS A 225 -25.22 5.05 22.12
C LYS A 225 -26.65 5.42 21.82
#